data_c78c4093ec09bad5be32d48fe25e84d7
#
_entry.id   c78c4093ec09bad5be32d48fe25e84d7
#
_cell.length_a   1.000
_cell.length_b   1.000
_cell.length_c   1.000
_cell.angle_alpha   90.00
_cell.angle_beta   90.00
_cell.angle_gamma   90.00
#
_symmetry.space_group_name_H-M   'P 1'
#
loop_
_entity.id
_entity.type
_entity.pdbx_description
1 polymer ?
#
loop_
_entity_poly.entity_id
_entity_poly.type
_entity_poly.pdbx_seq_one_letter_code
_entity_poly.pdbx_strand_id
1 'polypeptide(L)'
;DEGCVTFEGLGKLGEDLGIDASSDTKLLVLCWRLGAEKPGCVSEEEWAKLGSEPSLPTCDKPVTLETLKAGWSTLDPAFLENSDFRPFFKFCFEFNREGTKKFLERDTALALLPICIEDRSKHTKTFLEFLETKPEDFKINRDQWCSFLDFSLNVGPAPDFLGWDADESSWPILLDEFVEFAMAKK
;
A
#
# COMPACT_ATOMS: atom_id res chain seq x y z
N ASP A 1 -1.50 -14.47 18.77
CA ASP A 1 -1.79 -15.63 17.93
C ASP A 1 -0.53 -16.47 17.81
N GLU A 2 -0.58 -17.75 18.21
CA GLU A 2 0.55 -18.67 18.09
C GLU A 2 0.89 -18.89 16.60
N GLY A 3 2.18 -18.73 16.24
CA GLY A 3 2.68 -18.98 14.89
C GLY A 3 2.48 -17.84 13.87
N CYS A 4 2.34 -16.61 14.34
CA CYS A 4 2.13 -15.44 13.47
C CYS A 4 2.93 -14.22 13.95
N VAL A 5 3.66 -13.57 13.06
CA VAL A 5 4.24 -12.25 13.28
C VAL A 5 3.17 -11.21 12.96
N THR A 6 2.68 -10.56 14.01
CA THR A 6 1.64 -9.50 13.92
C THR A 6 2.26 -8.13 13.64
N PHE A 7 1.41 -7.11 13.49
CA PHE A 7 1.88 -5.70 13.39
C PHE A 7 2.80 -5.31 14.55
N GLU A 8 2.55 -5.81 15.77
CA GLU A 8 3.43 -5.57 16.92
C GLU A 8 4.82 -6.20 16.70
N GLY A 9 4.86 -7.44 16.22
CA GLY A 9 6.11 -8.12 15.87
C GLY A 9 6.86 -7.44 14.72
N LEU A 10 6.13 -6.94 13.71
CA LEU A 10 6.71 -6.16 12.62
C LEU A 10 7.24 -4.81 13.11
N GLY A 11 6.54 -4.17 14.06
CA GLY A 11 7.01 -2.96 14.73
C GLY A 11 8.34 -3.19 15.45
N LYS A 12 8.45 -4.30 16.20
CA LYS A 12 9.70 -4.68 16.87
C LYS A 12 10.84 -4.96 15.88
N LEU A 13 10.54 -5.61 14.77
CA LEU A 13 11.52 -5.78 13.68
C LEU A 13 12.00 -4.42 13.16
N GLY A 14 11.08 -3.46 13.00
CA GLY A 14 11.41 -2.10 12.60
C GLY A 14 12.38 -1.43 13.59
N GLU A 15 12.12 -1.53 14.89
CA GLU A 15 13.02 -1.03 15.94
C GLU A 15 14.42 -1.67 15.83
N ASP A 16 14.50 -2.99 15.68
CA ASP A 16 15.75 -3.74 15.58
C ASP A 16 16.53 -3.36 14.30
N LEU A 17 15.84 -3.05 13.20
CA LEU A 17 16.42 -2.54 11.96
C LEU A 17 16.78 -1.06 12.03
N GLY A 18 16.25 -0.31 12.99
CA GLY A 18 16.41 1.15 13.13
C GLY A 18 15.59 1.92 12.10
N ILE A 19 14.40 1.43 11.76
CA ILE A 19 13.44 2.06 10.85
C ILE A 19 12.12 2.34 11.58
N ASP A 20 11.35 3.29 11.07
CA ASP A 20 9.98 3.52 11.51
C ASP A 20 9.01 2.60 10.75
N ALA A 21 8.58 1.52 11.41
CA ALA A 21 7.69 0.53 10.82
C ALA A 21 6.32 1.11 10.40
N SER A 22 5.91 2.26 10.93
CA SER A 22 4.64 2.91 10.59
C SER A 22 4.69 3.70 9.28
N SER A 23 5.87 4.03 8.80
CA SER A 23 6.08 4.87 7.62
C SER A 23 6.99 4.24 6.55
N ASP A 24 7.74 3.19 6.88
CA ASP A 24 8.64 2.54 5.91
C ASP A 24 7.89 1.51 5.04
N THR A 25 7.59 1.90 3.82
CA THR A 25 6.91 1.04 2.82
C THR A 25 7.64 -0.27 2.54
N LYS A 26 8.96 -0.34 2.73
CA LYS A 26 9.77 -1.55 2.51
C LYS A 26 9.33 -2.71 3.40
N LEU A 27 8.75 -2.41 4.56
CA LEU A 27 8.17 -3.43 5.43
C LEU A 27 6.96 -4.11 4.78
N LEU A 28 6.12 -3.34 4.09
CA LEU A 28 4.99 -3.88 3.32
C LEU A 28 5.48 -4.67 2.10
N VAL A 29 6.54 -4.20 1.42
CA VAL A 29 7.16 -4.95 0.31
C VAL A 29 7.73 -6.27 0.82
N LEU A 30 8.37 -6.29 1.99
CA LEU A 30 8.84 -7.52 2.63
C LEU A 30 7.68 -8.51 2.86
N CYS A 31 6.61 -8.08 3.53
CA CYS A 31 5.44 -8.92 3.79
C CYS A 31 4.80 -9.44 2.50
N TRP A 32 4.72 -8.60 1.46
CA TRP A 32 4.23 -8.99 0.15
C TRP A 32 5.12 -10.05 -0.51
N ARG A 33 6.43 -9.87 -0.50
CA ARG A 33 7.39 -10.84 -1.05
C ARG A 33 7.38 -12.16 -0.31
N LEU A 34 7.14 -12.15 0.99
CA LEU A 34 6.92 -13.36 1.80
C LEU A 34 5.61 -14.07 1.45
N GLY A 35 4.70 -13.40 0.74
CA GLY A 35 3.40 -13.93 0.36
C GLY A 35 2.43 -14.00 1.54
N ALA A 36 2.48 -13.00 2.44
CA ALA A 36 1.55 -12.93 3.56
C ALA A 36 0.10 -12.87 3.06
N GLU A 37 -0.74 -13.79 3.52
CA GLU A 37 -2.12 -13.92 3.05
C GLU A 37 -3.14 -13.35 4.06
N LYS A 38 -2.83 -13.47 5.36
CA LYS A 38 -3.74 -13.02 6.41
C LYS A 38 -3.53 -11.54 6.71
N PRO A 39 -4.60 -10.76 6.87
CA PRO A 39 -4.50 -9.37 7.28
C PRO A 39 -3.68 -9.20 8.57
N GLY A 40 -2.65 -8.36 8.50
CA GLY A 40 -1.79 -8.02 9.65
C GLY A 40 -1.01 -9.16 10.26
N CYS A 41 -0.84 -10.26 9.53
CA CYS A 41 -0.16 -11.47 10.03
C CYS A 41 0.76 -12.06 8.96
N VAL A 42 1.99 -12.38 9.35
CA VAL A 42 2.91 -13.20 8.57
C VAL A 42 3.10 -14.51 9.31
N SER A 43 2.67 -15.63 8.75
CA SER A 43 2.78 -16.95 9.37
C SER A 43 4.22 -17.42 9.46
N GLU A 44 4.48 -18.44 10.29
CA GLU A 44 5.81 -19.06 10.41
C GLU A 44 6.30 -19.61 9.06
N GLU A 45 5.41 -20.24 8.28
CA GLU A 45 5.73 -20.79 6.96
C GLU A 45 6.08 -19.69 5.94
N GLU A 46 5.36 -18.57 5.97
CA GLU A 46 5.65 -17.40 5.13
C GLU A 46 6.97 -16.76 5.55
N TRP A 47 7.21 -16.62 6.86
CA TRP A 47 8.45 -16.06 7.41
C TRP A 47 9.67 -16.91 7.07
N ALA A 48 9.53 -18.24 7.02
CA ALA A 48 10.60 -19.16 6.65
C ALA A 48 11.14 -18.93 5.22
N LYS A 49 10.35 -18.28 4.34
CA LYS A 49 10.79 -17.93 2.98
C LYS A 49 11.89 -16.86 2.93
N LEU A 50 12.21 -16.19 4.04
CA LEU A 50 13.28 -15.18 4.09
C LEU A 50 14.60 -15.67 3.51
N GLY A 51 14.95 -16.94 3.69
CA GLY A 51 16.21 -17.53 3.21
C GLY A 51 16.15 -18.10 1.79
N SER A 52 14.98 -18.25 1.19
CA SER A 52 14.78 -18.99 -0.06
C SER A 52 14.05 -18.21 -1.16
N GLU A 53 13.36 -17.13 -0.82
CA GLU A 53 12.63 -16.33 -1.80
C GLU A 53 13.60 -15.48 -2.65
N PRO A 54 13.70 -15.72 -3.98
CA PRO A 54 14.69 -15.06 -4.84
C PRO A 54 14.58 -13.53 -4.88
N SER A 55 13.39 -13.01 -4.62
CA SER A 55 13.11 -11.57 -4.62
C SER A 55 13.52 -10.87 -3.32
N LEU A 56 13.99 -11.62 -2.31
CA LEU A 56 14.40 -11.08 -1.04
C LEU A 56 15.93 -10.91 -0.93
N PRO A 57 16.41 -9.88 -0.23
CA PRO A 57 17.85 -9.62 -0.09
C PRO A 57 18.61 -10.69 0.71
N THR A 58 17.89 -11.51 1.43
CA THR A 58 18.40 -12.61 2.27
C THR A 58 18.43 -13.96 1.57
N CYS A 59 17.96 -14.03 0.30
CA CYS A 59 17.98 -15.27 -0.47
C CYS A 59 19.42 -15.83 -0.56
N ASP A 60 19.55 -17.12 -0.30
CA ASP A 60 20.83 -17.87 -0.30
C ASP A 60 21.89 -17.31 0.67
N LYS A 61 21.48 -16.54 1.68
CA LYS A 61 22.35 -15.96 2.71
C LYS A 61 21.85 -16.37 4.10
N PRO A 62 22.71 -16.28 5.14
CA PRO A 62 22.24 -16.39 6.52
C PRO A 62 21.16 -15.34 6.81
N VAL A 63 20.02 -15.77 7.35
CA VAL A 63 18.93 -14.88 7.75
C VAL A 63 19.29 -14.25 9.09
N THR A 64 19.86 -13.06 9.04
CA THR A 64 20.22 -12.26 10.23
C THR A 64 19.72 -10.82 10.05
N LEU A 65 19.66 -10.08 11.15
CA LEU A 65 19.34 -8.63 11.08
C LEU A 65 20.34 -7.86 10.20
N GLU A 66 21.62 -8.23 10.24
CA GLU A 66 22.66 -7.58 9.44
C GLU A 66 22.45 -7.80 7.95
N THR A 67 22.14 -9.06 7.52
CA THR A 67 21.89 -9.35 6.10
C THR A 67 20.60 -8.70 5.61
N LEU A 68 19.57 -8.68 6.43
CA LEU A 68 18.31 -7.99 6.10
C LEU A 68 18.53 -6.47 6.00
N LYS A 69 19.22 -5.88 6.97
CA LYS A 69 19.54 -4.45 6.98
C LYS A 69 20.40 -4.03 5.78
N ALA A 70 21.42 -4.82 5.45
CA ALA A 70 22.29 -4.55 4.31
C ALA A 70 21.54 -4.55 2.97
N GLY A 71 20.49 -5.36 2.83
CA GLY A 71 19.66 -5.44 1.64
C GLY A 71 18.38 -4.60 1.71
N TRP A 72 18.12 -3.86 2.78
CA TRP A 72 16.84 -3.18 3.01
C TRP A 72 16.45 -2.21 1.90
N SER A 73 17.42 -1.51 1.32
CA SER A 73 17.17 -0.58 0.21
C SER A 73 16.65 -1.26 -1.06
N THR A 74 16.90 -2.55 -1.25
CA THR A 74 16.40 -3.28 -2.43
C THR A 74 14.90 -3.58 -2.37
N LEU A 75 14.30 -3.41 -1.19
CA LEU A 75 12.86 -3.53 -0.98
C LEU A 75 12.10 -2.22 -1.26
N ASP A 76 12.78 -1.20 -1.77
CA ASP A 76 12.13 0.07 -2.10
C ASP A 76 11.08 -0.14 -3.21
N PRO A 77 9.80 0.24 -2.98
CA PRO A 77 8.74 0.11 -3.98
C PRO A 77 9.01 0.91 -5.26
N ALA A 78 9.91 1.90 -5.23
CA ALA A 78 10.35 2.61 -6.42
C ALA A 78 11.00 1.68 -7.45
N PHE A 79 11.61 0.57 -7.02
CA PHE A 79 12.22 -0.44 -7.90
C PHE A 79 11.22 -1.48 -8.42
N LEU A 80 9.97 -1.48 -7.96
CA LEU A 80 8.95 -2.37 -8.50
C LEU A 80 8.57 -1.93 -9.91
N GLU A 81 8.61 -2.86 -10.87
CA GLU A 81 8.04 -2.63 -12.18
C GLU A 81 6.51 -2.44 -12.08
N ASN A 82 5.90 -1.84 -13.08
CA ASN A 82 4.44 -1.60 -13.07
C ASN A 82 3.64 -2.91 -12.97
N SER A 83 4.16 -4.01 -13.52
CA SER A 83 3.59 -5.35 -13.40
C SER A 83 3.51 -5.85 -11.95
N ASP A 84 4.51 -5.52 -11.13
CA ASP A 84 4.62 -5.91 -9.73
C ASP A 84 3.94 -4.91 -8.80
N PHE A 85 3.95 -3.64 -9.19
CA PHE A 85 3.40 -2.58 -8.34
C PHE A 85 1.89 -2.71 -8.15
N ARG A 86 1.14 -3.09 -9.19
CA ARG A 86 -0.31 -3.27 -9.10
C ARG A 86 -0.70 -4.40 -8.13
N PRO A 87 -0.12 -5.62 -8.19
CA PRO A 87 -0.29 -6.65 -7.15
C PRO A 87 0.12 -6.20 -5.75
N PHE A 88 1.24 -5.47 -5.63
CA PHE A 88 1.70 -4.93 -4.36
C PHE A 88 0.69 -3.91 -3.78
N PHE A 89 0.20 -2.97 -4.56
CA PHE A 89 -0.77 -1.97 -4.11
C PHE A 89 -2.09 -2.62 -3.66
N LYS A 90 -2.54 -3.66 -4.36
CA LYS A 90 -3.67 -4.47 -3.93
C LYS A 90 -3.39 -5.21 -2.62
N PHE A 91 -2.18 -5.75 -2.47
CA PHE A 91 -1.75 -6.40 -1.23
C PHE A 91 -1.80 -5.43 -0.05
N CYS A 92 -1.36 -4.18 -0.21
CA CYS A 92 -1.43 -3.18 0.85
C CYS A 92 -2.86 -3.01 1.40
N PHE A 93 -3.86 -3.03 0.53
CA PHE A 93 -5.27 -3.03 0.96
C PHE A 93 -5.62 -4.29 1.76
N GLU A 94 -5.33 -5.48 1.20
CA GLU A 94 -5.73 -6.76 1.80
C GLU A 94 -5.03 -7.00 3.15
N PHE A 95 -3.76 -6.63 3.27
CA PHE A 95 -2.97 -6.84 4.47
C PHE A 95 -3.36 -5.91 5.62
N ASN A 96 -3.80 -4.69 5.32
CA ASN A 96 -4.15 -3.69 6.33
C ASN A 96 -5.66 -3.69 6.71
N ARG A 97 -6.46 -4.61 6.15
CA ARG A 97 -7.85 -4.79 6.58
C ARG A 97 -7.90 -5.35 8.01
N GLU A 98 -8.92 -4.98 8.75
CA GLU A 98 -9.21 -5.61 10.04
C GLU A 98 -9.96 -6.94 9.85
N GLY A 99 -9.35 -8.04 10.23
CA GLY A 99 -9.99 -9.35 10.27
C GLY A 99 -10.68 -9.72 8.95
N THR A 100 -11.99 -9.96 9.00
CA THR A 100 -12.81 -10.32 7.83
C THR A 100 -13.48 -9.16 7.12
N LYS A 101 -13.23 -7.91 7.54
CA LYS A 101 -13.80 -6.73 6.87
C LYS A 101 -13.34 -6.67 5.41
N LYS A 102 -14.23 -6.22 4.51
CA LYS A 102 -13.97 -6.10 3.06
C LYS A 102 -13.67 -4.65 2.63
N PHE A 103 -13.28 -3.81 3.57
CA PHE A 103 -13.00 -2.39 3.38
C PHE A 103 -11.89 -1.94 4.33
N LEU A 104 -11.29 -0.80 4.00
CA LEU A 104 -10.47 -0.01 4.92
C LEU A 104 -11.32 1.11 5.52
N GLU A 105 -11.12 1.38 6.78
CA GLU A 105 -11.63 2.59 7.42
C GLU A 105 -10.92 3.82 6.82
N ARG A 106 -11.58 4.97 6.80
CA ARG A 106 -11.03 6.21 6.24
C ARG A 106 -9.64 6.54 6.78
N ASP A 107 -9.47 6.48 8.09
CA ASP A 107 -8.22 6.87 8.74
C ASP A 107 -7.08 5.89 8.40
N THR A 108 -7.39 4.59 8.25
CA THR A 108 -6.42 3.61 7.75
C THR A 108 -6.00 3.93 6.31
N ALA A 109 -6.93 4.31 5.45
CA ALA A 109 -6.62 4.67 4.08
C ALA A 109 -5.81 5.97 3.99
N LEU A 110 -6.12 6.98 4.82
CA LEU A 110 -5.36 8.23 4.93
C LEU A 110 -3.90 7.99 5.35
N ALA A 111 -3.66 7.05 6.27
CA ALA A 111 -2.32 6.69 6.70
C ALA A 111 -1.57 5.85 5.66
N LEU A 112 -2.28 4.95 4.95
CA LEU A 112 -1.66 3.96 4.08
C LEU A 112 -1.34 4.49 2.67
N LEU A 113 -2.22 5.33 2.09
CA LEU A 113 -2.04 5.85 0.73
C LEU A 113 -0.70 6.57 0.53
N PRO A 114 -0.27 7.51 1.39
CA PRO A 114 1.00 8.20 1.22
C PRO A 114 2.19 7.24 1.15
N ILE A 115 2.19 6.22 2.02
CA ILE A 115 3.27 5.23 2.07
C ILE A 115 3.27 4.32 0.84
N CYS A 116 2.11 4.01 0.27
CA CYS A 116 2.02 3.01 -0.80
C CYS A 116 2.21 3.57 -2.20
N ILE A 117 1.80 4.83 -2.48
CA ILE A 117 1.69 5.31 -3.86
C ILE A 117 2.25 6.71 -4.10
N GLU A 118 2.64 7.48 -3.07
CA GLU A 118 2.94 8.92 -3.19
C GLU A 118 3.84 9.24 -4.38
N ASP A 119 4.94 8.53 -4.52
CA ASP A 119 5.93 8.77 -5.60
C ASP A 119 5.42 8.40 -7.00
N ARG A 120 4.32 7.67 -7.09
CA ARG A 120 3.74 7.21 -8.37
C ARG A 120 2.47 7.94 -8.78
N SER A 121 1.96 8.81 -7.94
CA SER A 121 0.70 9.52 -8.20
C SER A 121 0.82 11.02 -7.94
N LYS A 122 0.42 11.81 -8.92
CA LYS A 122 0.27 13.26 -8.78
C LYS A 122 -1.02 13.66 -8.06
N HIS A 123 -1.91 12.71 -7.85
CA HIS A 123 -3.24 12.94 -7.27
C HIS A 123 -3.29 12.69 -5.77
N THR A 124 -2.31 11.95 -5.20
CA THR A 124 -2.38 11.46 -3.81
C THR A 124 -2.65 12.58 -2.83
N LYS A 125 -1.92 13.69 -2.87
CA LYS A 125 -2.11 14.79 -1.93
C LYS A 125 -3.54 15.34 -1.96
N THR A 126 -4.06 15.64 -3.16
CA THR A 126 -5.43 16.19 -3.31
C THR A 126 -6.48 15.13 -2.96
N PHE A 127 -6.22 13.87 -3.22
CA PHE A 127 -7.12 12.78 -2.86
C PHE A 127 -7.19 12.57 -1.34
N LEU A 128 -6.09 12.72 -0.61
CA LEU A 128 -6.09 12.70 0.85
C LEU A 128 -6.95 13.84 1.41
N GLU A 129 -6.75 15.06 0.91
CA GLU A 129 -7.56 16.22 1.30
C GLU A 129 -9.07 16.00 1.01
N PHE A 130 -9.39 15.32 -0.10
CA PHE A 130 -10.76 14.92 -0.40
C PHE A 130 -11.29 13.88 0.58
N LEU A 131 -10.51 12.86 0.91
CA LEU A 131 -10.92 11.85 1.90
C LEU A 131 -11.13 12.44 3.29
N GLU A 132 -10.37 13.45 3.68
CA GLU A 132 -10.55 14.18 4.93
C GLU A 132 -11.92 14.88 5.00
N THR A 133 -12.54 15.25 3.86
CA THR A 133 -13.89 15.81 3.83
C THR A 133 -14.99 14.77 4.06
N LYS A 134 -14.68 13.48 3.94
CA LYS A 134 -15.64 12.40 4.15
C LYS A 134 -15.90 12.17 5.65
N PRO A 135 -17.07 11.64 6.03
CA PRO A 135 -17.37 11.28 7.42
C PRO A 135 -16.30 10.34 8.02
N GLU A 136 -16.15 10.37 9.35
CA GLU A 136 -15.20 9.51 10.07
C GLU A 136 -15.46 8.00 9.85
N ASP A 137 -16.71 7.61 9.68
CA ASP A 137 -17.13 6.23 9.40
C ASP A 137 -17.10 5.85 7.92
N PHE A 138 -16.53 6.73 7.06
CA PHE A 138 -16.38 6.45 5.64
C PHE A 138 -15.46 5.26 5.40
N LYS A 139 -15.79 4.45 4.40
CA LYS A 139 -15.11 3.20 4.09
C LYS A 139 -14.72 3.14 2.63
N ILE A 140 -13.51 2.65 2.39
CA ILE A 140 -12.99 2.41 1.05
C ILE A 140 -12.96 0.92 0.78
N ASN A 141 -13.66 0.46 -0.24
CA ASN A 141 -13.62 -0.92 -0.68
C ASN A 141 -12.43 -1.17 -1.61
N ARG A 142 -12.16 -2.47 -1.90
CA ARG A 142 -11.04 -2.86 -2.74
C ARG A 142 -11.11 -2.30 -4.16
N ASP A 143 -12.30 -2.20 -4.72
CA ASP A 143 -12.51 -1.67 -6.07
C ASP A 143 -12.13 -0.19 -6.14
N GLN A 144 -12.62 0.62 -5.22
CA GLN A 144 -12.25 2.03 -5.08
C GLN A 144 -10.75 2.23 -4.86
N TRP A 145 -10.13 1.40 -4.01
CA TRP A 145 -8.70 1.41 -3.77
C TRP A 145 -7.90 1.13 -5.05
N CYS A 146 -8.19 0.02 -5.74
CA CYS A 146 -7.50 -0.36 -6.96
C CYS A 146 -7.75 0.64 -8.09
N SER A 147 -8.98 1.15 -8.22
CA SER A 147 -9.33 2.16 -9.22
C SER A 147 -8.58 3.47 -9.01
N PHE A 148 -8.27 3.86 -7.76
CA PHE A 148 -7.44 5.03 -7.52
C PHE A 148 -6.03 4.87 -8.11
N LEU A 149 -5.44 3.68 -8.06
CA LEU A 149 -4.17 3.42 -8.75
C LEU A 149 -4.32 3.56 -10.27
N ASP A 150 -5.35 2.96 -10.84
CA ASP A 150 -5.59 3.01 -12.28
C ASP A 150 -5.85 4.45 -12.74
N PHE A 151 -6.62 5.20 -11.98
CA PHE A 151 -6.83 6.63 -12.19
C PHE A 151 -5.49 7.39 -12.14
N SER A 152 -4.67 7.14 -11.12
CA SER A 152 -3.39 7.81 -10.93
C SER A 152 -2.39 7.57 -12.06
N LEU A 153 -2.47 6.41 -12.71
CA LEU A 153 -1.58 6.05 -13.83
C LEU A 153 -2.08 6.56 -15.19
N ASN A 154 -3.39 6.74 -15.37
CA ASN A 154 -4.00 7.00 -16.67
C ASN A 154 -4.57 8.41 -16.81
N VAL A 155 -4.88 9.10 -15.70
CA VAL A 155 -5.49 10.42 -15.72
C VAL A 155 -4.45 11.49 -15.43
N GLY A 156 -4.43 12.55 -16.25
CA GLY A 156 -3.54 13.69 -16.09
C GLY A 156 -3.84 14.49 -14.81
N PRO A 157 -2.91 15.35 -14.40
CA PRO A 157 -3.09 16.16 -13.18
C PRO A 157 -4.21 17.22 -13.33
N ALA A 158 -4.67 17.71 -12.18
CA ALA A 158 -5.54 18.86 -12.13
C ALA A 158 -4.88 20.09 -12.83
N PRO A 159 -5.63 21.05 -13.39
CA PRO A 159 -7.10 21.06 -13.44
C PRO A 159 -7.71 20.29 -14.61
N ASP A 160 -6.91 19.84 -15.57
CA ASP A 160 -7.42 19.36 -16.87
C ASP A 160 -7.89 17.89 -16.83
N PHE A 161 -7.36 17.08 -15.90
CA PHE A 161 -7.66 15.65 -15.77
C PHE A 161 -7.72 14.91 -17.11
N LEU A 162 -6.73 15.13 -17.97
CA LEU A 162 -6.67 14.51 -19.30
C LEU A 162 -6.77 12.98 -19.17
N GLY A 163 -7.73 12.39 -19.90
CA GLY A 163 -8.00 10.96 -19.85
C GLY A 163 -9.12 10.58 -18.88
N TRP A 164 -9.71 11.54 -18.18
CA TRP A 164 -10.94 11.32 -17.43
C TRP A 164 -12.14 11.84 -18.23
N ASP A 165 -13.19 11.04 -18.30
CA ASP A 165 -14.47 11.39 -18.92
C ASP A 165 -15.60 10.89 -18.01
N ALA A 166 -16.45 11.78 -17.54
CA ALA A 166 -17.56 11.50 -16.64
C ALA A 166 -18.64 10.63 -17.29
N ASP A 167 -18.82 10.74 -18.62
CA ASP A 167 -19.90 10.07 -19.34
C ASP A 167 -19.48 8.70 -19.90
N GLU A 168 -18.20 8.50 -20.19
CA GLU A 168 -17.68 7.28 -20.80
C GLU A 168 -16.89 6.39 -19.81
N SER A 169 -16.48 6.92 -18.65
CA SER A 169 -15.64 6.19 -17.72
C SER A 169 -16.45 5.31 -16.77
N SER A 170 -15.98 4.07 -16.59
CA SER A 170 -16.52 3.13 -15.59
C SER A 170 -15.88 3.31 -14.21
N TRP A 171 -15.50 4.53 -13.86
CA TRP A 171 -14.88 4.81 -12.57
C TRP A 171 -15.89 4.66 -11.43
N PRO A 172 -15.47 4.22 -10.24
CA PRO A 172 -16.30 4.32 -9.04
C PRO A 172 -16.70 5.79 -8.77
N ILE A 173 -17.94 6.02 -8.34
CA ILE A 173 -18.49 7.34 -7.99
C ILE A 173 -17.54 8.16 -7.10
N LEU A 174 -16.79 7.49 -6.23
CA LEU A 174 -15.77 8.12 -5.38
C LEU A 174 -14.75 8.93 -6.19
N LEU A 175 -14.36 8.45 -7.37
CA LEU A 175 -13.39 9.15 -8.22
C LEU A 175 -14.02 10.31 -8.98
N ASP A 176 -15.28 10.20 -9.38
CA ASP A 176 -16.02 11.32 -9.98
C ASP A 176 -16.18 12.46 -8.97
N GLU A 177 -16.60 12.14 -7.74
CA GLU A 177 -16.66 13.10 -6.63
C GLU A 177 -15.30 13.72 -6.31
N PHE A 178 -14.22 12.93 -6.41
CA PHE A 178 -12.85 13.42 -6.23
C PHE A 178 -12.48 14.45 -7.30
N VAL A 179 -12.77 14.19 -8.57
CA VAL A 179 -12.49 15.12 -9.67
C VAL A 179 -13.28 16.41 -9.51
N GLU A 180 -14.57 16.33 -9.17
CA GLU A 180 -15.40 17.49 -8.87
C GLU A 180 -14.81 18.34 -7.73
N PHE A 181 -14.40 17.69 -6.64
CA PHE A 181 -13.73 18.35 -5.51
C PHE A 181 -12.44 19.04 -5.95
N ALA A 182 -11.59 18.37 -6.72
CA ALA A 182 -10.32 18.91 -7.15
C ALA A 182 -10.48 20.07 -8.15
N MET A 183 -11.49 20.02 -9.03
CA MET A 183 -11.83 21.12 -9.94
C MET A 183 -12.40 22.35 -9.20
N ALA A 184 -13.11 22.14 -8.10
CA ALA A 184 -13.66 23.23 -7.28
C ALA A 184 -12.57 23.94 -6.44
N LYS A 185 -11.42 23.32 -6.26
CA LYS A 185 -10.26 23.87 -5.55
C LYS A 185 -9.49 24.80 -6.49
N LYS A 186 -9.89 26.07 -6.54
CA LYS A 186 -9.21 27.15 -7.30
C LYS A 186 -8.30 27.96 -6.40
#